data_64a88e8112c671712179eb7514c867a5
#
_entry.id   64a88e8112c671712179eb7514c867a5
#
_cell.length_a   1.000
_cell.length_b   1.000
_cell.length_c   1.000
_cell.angle_alpha   90.00
_cell.angle_beta   90.00
_cell.angle_gamma   90.00
#
_symmetry.space_group_name_H-M   'P 1'
#
loop_
_entity.id
_entity.type
_entity.pdbx_description
1 polymer ?
#
loop_
_entity_poly.entity_id
_entity_poly.type
_entity_poly.pdbx_seq_one_letter_code
_entity_poly.pdbx_strand_id
1 'polypeptide(L)'
;MPTINQLVRKGRQTLAKKSKSPALKNCPQRRGVCLLVKTQNPKKPNSALRKVCRVRLTTGYEVTAYIGGEGHNLQEHSVVLVRGGRVADLPGVRYHVVRGALDCLGVNGRKQGRSKYGMKHGK
;
A
#
# COMPACT_ATOMS: atom_id res chain seq x y z
N MET A 1 -20.84 28.25 -17.81
CA MET A 1 -19.98 29.35 -17.30
C MET A 1 -20.81 30.22 -16.36
N PRO A 2 -20.42 30.41 -15.11
CA PRO A 2 -21.18 31.19 -14.16
C PRO A 2 -21.09 32.70 -14.49
N THR A 3 -22.16 33.42 -14.20
CA THR A 3 -22.18 34.88 -14.36
C THR A 3 -21.50 35.56 -13.20
N ILE A 4 -21.15 36.82 -13.36
CA ILE A 4 -20.51 37.61 -12.29
C ILE A 4 -21.42 37.63 -11.05
N ASN A 5 -22.70 37.78 -11.21
CA ASN A 5 -23.64 37.79 -10.09
C ASN A 5 -23.67 36.46 -9.34
N GLN A 6 -23.56 35.35 -10.04
CA GLN A 6 -23.46 34.00 -9.41
C GLN A 6 -22.20 33.85 -8.59
N LEU A 7 -21.07 34.38 -9.08
CA LEU A 7 -19.81 34.32 -8.36
C LEU A 7 -19.84 35.21 -7.12
N VAL A 8 -20.49 36.38 -7.18
CA VAL A 8 -20.66 37.27 -6.04
C VAL A 8 -21.47 36.62 -4.94
N ARG A 9 -22.55 35.91 -5.31
CA ARG A 9 -23.44 35.26 -4.34
C ARG A 9 -22.84 34.02 -3.70
N LYS A 10 -22.21 33.14 -4.50
CA LYS A 10 -21.73 31.83 -4.02
C LYS A 10 -20.22 31.72 -3.94
N GLY A 11 -19.52 32.59 -4.72
CA GLY A 11 -18.05 32.51 -4.81
C GLY A 11 -17.58 31.23 -5.49
N ARG A 12 -16.29 31.08 -5.56
CA ARG A 12 -15.67 29.87 -6.09
C ARG A 12 -15.24 29.00 -4.92
N GLN A 13 -15.53 27.72 -5.02
CA GLN A 13 -15.08 26.75 -4.01
C GLN A 13 -13.99 25.89 -4.59
N THR A 14 -12.92 25.73 -3.81
CA THR A 14 -11.86 24.81 -4.16
C THR A 14 -12.34 23.39 -3.92
N LEU A 15 -12.23 22.55 -4.95
CA LEU A 15 -12.61 21.14 -4.80
C LEU A 15 -11.63 20.46 -3.85
N ALA A 16 -12.19 19.68 -2.93
CA ALA A 16 -11.36 18.91 -2.01
C ALA A 16 -10.59 17.84 -2.80
N LYS A 17 -9.29 17.76 -2.55
CA LYS A 17 -8.45 16.78 -3.20
C LYS A 17 -8.67 15.41 -2.55
N LYS A 18 -9.14 14.46 -3.34
CA LYS A 18 -9.41 13.13 -2.83
C LYS A 18 -8.11 12.35 -2.64
N SER A 19 -7.94 11.76 -1.47
CA SER A 19 -6.78 10.93 -1.18
C SER A 19 -6.82 9.64 -1.99
N LYS A 20 -5.67 9.20 -2.47
CA LYS A 20 -5.53 7.90 -3.12
C LYS A 20 -5.38 6.76 -2.12
N SER A 21 -5.19 7.08 -0.85
CA SER A 21 -4.99 6.09 0.23
C SER A 21 -5.93 6.36 1.39
N PRO A 22 -7.25 6.29 1.18
CA PRO A 22 -8.22 6.67 2.22
C PRO A 22 -8.14 5.81 3.47
N ALA A 23 -7.74 4.55 3.36
CA ALA A 23 -7.67 3.65 4.50
C ALA A 23 -6.60 4.04 5.51
N LEU A 24 -5.60 4.85 5.11
CA LEU A 24 -4.55 5.31 6.01
C LEU A 24 -4.96 6.51 6.88
N LYS A 25 -6.06 7.19 6.54
CA LYS A 25 -6.59 8.33 7.30
C LYS A 25 -5.54 9.38 7.61
N ASN A 26 -4.88 9.89 6.57
CA ASN A 26 -3.87 10.95 6.65
C ASN A 26 -2.62 10.57 7.44
N CYS A 27 -2.33 9.28 7.55
CA CYS A 27 -1.11 8.78 8.18
C CYS A 27 -0.19 8.22 7.09
N PRO A 28 1.15 8.34 7.24
CA PRO A 28 2.05 7.76 6.23
C PRO A 28 2.01 6.23 6.21
N GLN A 29 1.81 5.60 7.38
CA GLN A 29 1.67 4.14 7.48
C GLN A 29 0.65 3.80 8.55
N ARG A 30 0.11 2.57 8.46
CA ARG A 30 -0.77 2.01 9.47
C ARG A 30 -0.42 0.56 9.72
N ARG A 31 -0.57 0.15 10.96
CA ARG A 31 -0.39 -1.25 11.34
C ARG A 31 -1.66 -2.03 11.01
N GLY A 32 -1.49 -3.29 10.66
CA GLY A 32 -2.62 -4.18 10.40
C GLY A 32 -2.25 -5.62 10.62
N VAL A 33 -3.26 -6.48 10.57
CA VAL A 33 -3.11 -7.93 10.72
C VAL A 33 -3.47 -8.59 9.41
N CYS A 34 -2.61 -9.51 8.93
CA CYS A 34 -2.87 -10.25 7.70
C CYS A 34 -4.03 -11.20 7.90
N LEU A 35 -5.06 -11.10 7.06
CA LEU A 35 -6.20 -12.00 7.05
C LEU A 35 -5.97 -13.16 6.09
N LEU A 36 -5.28 -12.90 5.00
CA LEU A 36 -5.04 -13.88 3.95
C LEU A 36 -3.79 -13.48 3.18
N VAL A 37 -2.92 -14.43 2.89
CA VAL A 37 -1.73 -14.22 2.06
C VAL A 37 -1.86 -15.09 0.83
N LYS A 38 -1.75 -14.48 -0.36
CA LYS A 38 -1.95 -15.17 -1.62
C LYS A 38 -1.09 -14.57 -2.72
N THR A 39 -1.11 -15.21 -3.89
CA THR A 39 -0.53 -14.65 -5.10
C THR A 39 -1.64 -14.16 -6.02
N GLN A 40 -1.32 -13.21 -6.88
CA GLN A 40 -2.28 -12.65 -7.83
C GLN A 40 -1.58 -12.38 -9.15
N ASN A 41 -2.29 -12.67 -10.26
CA ASN A 41 -1.77 -12.36 -11.58
C ASN A 41 -1.94 -10.87 -11.88
N PRO A 42 -0.95 -10.24 -12.53
CA PRO A 42 -1.08 -8.83 -12.94
C PRO A 42 -2.00 -8.70 -14.14
N LYS A 43 -2.33 -7.46 -14.47
CA LYS A 43 -3.08 -7.13 -15.68
C LYS A 43 -2.25 -7.44 -16.92
N LYS A 44 -2.94 -7.71 -18.03
CA LYS A 44 -2.27 -7.81 -19.33
C LYS A 44 -1.59 -6.46 -19.65
N PRO A 45 -0.42 -6.46 -20.32
CA PRO A 45 0.27 -7.60 -20.94
C PRO A 45 1.24 -8.35 -20.01
N ASN A 46 1.27 -8.03 -18.73
CA ASN A 46 2.23 -8.62 -17.80
C ASN A 46 1.76 -9.99 -17.32
N SER A 47 2.72 -10.83 -16.93
CA SER A 47 2.45 -12.15 -16.40
C SER A 47 3.46 -12.46 -15.32
N ALA A 48 2.98 -12.87 -14.15
CA ALA A 48 3.83 -13.27 -13.02
C ALA A 48 2.94 -13.74 -11.88
N LEU A 49 3.56 -14.21 -10.80
CA LEU A 49 2.86 -14.47 -9.54
C LEU A 49 3.25 -13.37 -8.55
N ARG A 50 2.39 -12.37 -8.44
CA ARG A 50 2.61 -11.27 -7.50
C ARG A 50 2.12 -11.64 -6.12
N LYS A 51 2.96 -11.42 -5.11
CA LYS A 51 2.60 -11.74 -3.72
C LYS A 51 1.81 -10.58 -3.13
N VAL A 52 0.62 -10.87 -2.63
CA VAL A 52 -0.24 -9.89 -2.00
C VAL A 52 -0.82 -10.47 -0.72
N CYS A 53 -1.28 -9.61 0.17
CA CYS A 53 -1.98 -10.03 1.37
C CYS A 53 -3.17 -9.13 1.61
N ARG A 54 -4.21 -9.69 2.19
CA ARG A 54 -5.35 -8.92 2.65
C ARG A 54 -5.14 -8.60 4.12
N VAL A 55 -5.21 -7.33 4.45
CA VAL A 55 -4.84 -6.83 5.77
C VAL A 55 -5.99 -6.03 6.36
N ARG A 56 -6.30 -6.29 7.62
CA ARG A 56 -7.22 -5.45 8.40
C ARG A 56 -6.39 -4.42 9.15
N LEU A 57 -6.56 -3.15 8.79
CA LEU A 57 -5.83 -2.06 9.41
C LEU A 57 -6.43 -1.66 10.75
N THR A 58 -5.64 -0.98 11.58
CA THR A 58 -6.11 -0.45 12.86
C THR A 58 -7.21 0.59 12.69
N THR A 59 -7.36 1.15 11.50
CA THR A 59 -8.45 2.06 11.17
C THR A 59 -9.78 1.35 10.91
N GLY A 60 -9.79 0.01 10.90
CA GLY A 60 -10.97 -0.80 10.63
C GLY A 60 -11.18 -1.19 9.18
N TYR A 61 -10.39 -0.65 8.26
CA TYR A 61 -10.49 -0.99 6.85
C TYR A 61 -9.74 -2.28 6.52
N GLU A 62 -10.29 -3.05 5.60
CA GLU A 62 -9.62 -4.22 5.04
C GLU A 62 -9.12 -3.84 3.64
N VAL A 63 -7.82 -4.00 3.40
CA VAL A 63 -7.20 -3.64 2.14
C VAL A 63 -6.31 -4.76 1.64
N THR A 64 -6.09 -4.77 0.32
CA THR A 64 -5.11 -5.66 -0.30
C THR A 64 -3.81 -4.88 -0.47
N ALA A 65 -2.73 -5.43 0.09
CA ALA A 65 -1.41 -4.80 0.05
C ALA A 65 -0.42 -5.68 -0.67
N TYR A 66 0.48 -5.07 -1.43
CA TYR A 66 1.52 -5.77 -2.16
C TYR A 66 2.72 -6.02 -1.24
N ILE A 67 3.25 -7.25 -1.31
CA ILE A 67 4.46 -7.62 -0.57
C ILE A 67 5.65 -7.51 -1.53
N GLY A 68 6.48 -6.48 -1.35
CA GLY A 68 7.62 -6.22 -2.23
C GLY A 68 8.79 -7.15 -2.00
N GLY A 69 9.72 -7.19 -2.96
CA GLY A 69 10.95 -7.97 -2.89
C GLY A 69 10.76 -9.44 -3.23
N GLU A 70 11.82 -10.20 -3.07
CA GLU A 70 11.81 -11.63 -3.35
C GLU A 70 11.57 -12.42 -2.07
N GLY A 71 10.48 -13.19 -2.06
CA GLY A 71 10.11 -14.02 -0.92
C GLY A 71 9.66 -13.23 0.29
N HIS A 72 8.99 -13.89 1.19
CA HIS A 72 8.52 -13.30 2.45
C HIS A 72 8.25 -14.39 3.46
N ASN A 73 8.03 -13.97 4.70
CA ASN A 73 7.71 -14.89 5.81
C ASN A 73 6.30 -14.67 6.35
N LEU A 74 5.47 -13.92 5.63
CA LEU A 74 4.14 -13.58 6.11
C LEU A 74 3.19 -14.77 6.00
N GLN A 75 2.30 -14.87 6.97
CA GLN A 75 1.24 -15.88 7.00
C GLN A 75 0.02 -15.25 7.65
N GLU A 76 -1.07 -16.00 7.69
CA GLU A 76 -2.29 -15.55 8.34
C GLU A 76 -2.00 -15.13 9.78
N HIS A 77 -2.60 -14.01 10.20
CA HIS A 77 -2.42 -13.40 11.53
C HIS A 77 -1.08 -12.71 11.77
N SER A 78 -0.24 -12.58 10.74
CA SER A 78 0.99 -11.79 10.88
C SER A 78 0.65 -10.30 11.00
N VAL A 79 1.37 -9.59 11.88
CA VAL A 79 1.21 -8.15 12.06
C VAL A 79 2.16 -7.44 11.11
N VAL A 80 1.63 -6.50 10.31
CA VAL A 80 2.42 -5.80 9.30
C VAL A 80 2.18 -4.31 9.36
N LEU A 81 3.11 -3.56 8.78
CA LEU A 81 2.98 -2.13 8.60
C LEU A 81 2.68 -1.87 7.12
N VAL A 82 1.61 -1.12 6.85
CA VAL A 82 1.13 -0.85 5.49
C VAL A 82 1.30 0.62 5.18
N ARG A 83 1.86 0.92 4.00
CA ARG A 83 2.00 2.27 3.48
C ARG A 83 1.21 2.44 2.20
N GLY A 84 0.98 3.70 1.81
CA GLY A 84 0.35 3.99 0.52
C GLY A 84 1.27 3.68 -0.64
N GLY A 85 0.69 3.56 -1.81
CA GLY A 85 1.40 3.30 -3.05
C GLY A 85 0.67 2.24 -3.87
N ARG A 86 0.20 2.65 -5.04
CA ARG A 86 -0.55 1.74 -5.92
C ARG A 86 0.40 0.89 -6.74
N VAL A 87 0.00 -0.36 -6.99
CA VAL A 87 0.68 -1.24 -7.92
C VAL A 87 -0.08 -1.18 -9.25
N ALA A 88 0.57 -0.66 -10.29
CA ALA A 88 -0.10 -0.44 -11.57
C ALA A 88 -0.53 -1.75 -12.24
N ASP A 89 0.22 -2.82 -12.04
CA ASP A 89 -0.06 -4.13 -12.63
C ASP A 89 -1.21 -4.87 -11.97
N LEU A 90 -1.55 -4.51 -10.74
CA LEU A 90 -2.54 -5.25 -9.96
C LEU A 90 -3.77 -4.39 -9.72
N PRO A 91 -4.96 -4.85 -10.15
CA PRO A 91 -6.19 -4.09 -9.91
C PRO A 91 -6.58 -4.10 -8.45
N GLY A 92 -6.96 -2.93 -7.92
CA GLY A 92 -7.43 -2.80 -6.56
C GLY A 92 -6.35 -2.81 -5.48
N VAL A 93 -5.08 -2.90 -5.84
CA VAL A 93 -3.97 -2.88 -4.89
C VAL A 93 -3.41 -1.47 -4.81
N ARG A 94 -3.73 -0.75 -3.73
CA ARG A 94 -3.33 0.64 -3.51
C ARG A 94 -2.31 0.82 -2.40
N TYR A 95 -1.85 -0.26 -1.81
CA TYR A 95 -1.01 -0.23 -0.62
C TYR A 95 0.13 -1.21 -0.76
N HIS A 96 1.18 -0.97 0.02
CA HIS A 96 2.34 -1.87 0.10
C HIS A 96 2.60 -2.22 1.54
N VAL A 97 3.10 -3.44 1.78
CA VAL A 97 3.62 -3.86 3.09
C VAL A 97 5.07 -3.36 3.21
N VAL A 98 5.40 -2.74 4.34
CA VAL A 98 6.77 -2.27 4.60
C VAL A 98 7.62 -3.44 5.04
N ARG A 99 8.69 -3.74 4.29
CA ARG A 99 9.61 -4.83 4.62
C ARG A 99 10.54 -4.41 5.75
N GLY A 100 10.85 -5.36 6.62
CA GLY A 100 11.75 -5.11 7.75
C GLY A 100 11.08 -4.47 8.95
N ALA A 101 9.76 -4.40 8.97
CA ALA A 101 8.98 -3.82 10.07
C ALA A 101 8.00 -4.86 10.61
N LEU A 102 7.80 -4.85 11.92
CA LEU A 102 6.87 -5.77 12.60
C LEU A 102 7.19 -7.23 12.23
N ASP A 103 6.19 -8.01 11.82
CA ASP A 103 6.38 -9.43 11.50
C ASP A 103 6.94 -9.68 10.09
N CYS A 104 7.06 -8.65 9.27
CA CYS A 104 7.57 -8.80 7.91
C CYS A 104 9.09 -8.58 7.89
N LEU A 105 9.83 -9.66 7.67
CA LEU A 105 11.29 -9.59 7.59
C LEU A 105 11.73 -8.88 6.30
N GLY A 106 12.95 -8.34 6.33
CA GLY A 106 13.56 -7.76 5.15
C GLY A 106 13.90 -8.83 4.11
N VAL A 107 14.22 -8.38 2.91
CA VAL A 107 14.61 -9.28 1.82
C VAL A 107 16.04 -9.78 2.07
N ASN A 108 16.21 -11.09 2.14
CA ASN A 108 17.51 -11.70 2.41
C ASN A 108 18.45 -11.57 1.20
N GLY A 109 19.73 -11.38 1.48
CA GLY A 109 20.77 -11.39 0.47
C GLY A 109 20.79 -10.18 -0.46
N ARG A 110 20.00 -9.17 -0.15
CA ARG A 110 19.92 -7.98 -0.99
C ARG A 110 21.07 -7.02 -0.67
N LYS A 111 21.78 -6.57 -1.69
CA LYS A 111 22.93 -5.67 -1.55
C LYS A 111 22.63 -4.24 -2.02
N GLN A 112 21.66 -4.08 -2.91
CA GLN A 112 21.27 -2.77 -3.44
C GLN A 112 19.83 -2.44 -3.06
N GLY A 113 19.54 -1.16 -2.85
CA GLY A 113 18.20 -0.72 -2.48
C GLY A 113 17.72 -1.28 -1.15
N ARG A 114 18.63 -1.51 -0.23
CA ARG A 114 18.33 -2.20 1.05
C ARG A 114 17.29 -1.48 1.89
N SER A 115 17.32 -0.16 1.88
CA SER A 115 16.37 0.64 2.66
C SER A 115 14.92 0.39 2.25
N LYS A 116 14.69 0.19 0.96
CA LYS A 116 13.34 -0.06 0.45
C LYS A 116 12.80 -1.43 0.83
N TYR A 117 13.68 -2.37 1.11
CA TYR A 117 13.29 -3.76 1.37
C TYR A 117 13.70 -4.24 2.76
N GLY A 118 14.08 -3.30 3.63
CA GLY A 118 14.34 -3.59 5.03
C GLY A 118 15.56 -4.48 5.29
N MET A 119 16.51 -4.51 4.38
CA MET A 119 17.71 -5.31 4.54
C MET A 119 18.78 -4.54 5.30
N LYS A 120 19.34 -5.16 6.35
CA LYS A 120 20.43 -4.57 7.11
C LYS A 120 21.72 -4.62 6.30
N HIS A 121 22.62 -3.68 6.61
CA HIS A 121 23.93 -3.65 5.96
C HIS A 121 24.70 -4.93 6.30
N GLY A 122 25.00 -5.72 5.27
CA GLY A 122 25.81 -6.92 5.44
C GLY A 122 27.29 -6.57 5.45
N LYS A 123 28.03 -7.26 6.30
CA LYS A 123 29.48 -7.13 6.29
C LYS A 123 30.09 -8.28 5.50
#